data_ca41dd56ff137c0e3d7f7ac611eda993
#
_entry.id   ca41dd56ff137c0e3d7f7ac611eda993
#
_cell.length_a   1.000
_cell.length_b   1.000
_cell.length_c   1.000
_cell.angle_alpha   90.00
_cell.angle_beta   90.00
_cell.angle_gamma   90.00
#
_symmetry.space_group_name_H-M   'P 1'
#
loop_
_entity.id
_entity.type
_entity.pdbx_description
1 polymer ?
#
loop_
_entity_poly.entity_id
_entity_poly.type
_entity_poly.pdbx_seq_one_letter_code
_entity_poly.pdbx_strand_id
1 'polypeptide(L)'
;MPINWIAVARDVSIVVGLVLVSSFAAAQIIQAQGGEVTALVIGLSNFFWGTVGFTISGCLARIQRFKHLFIVAIGLWLVSFVNVAMGLTPVQMWATGFLLILLMMGLGGGLSYLFVPMPQARQPTSTGQSNPPAGESNPKN
;
A
#
# COMPACT_ATOMS: atom_id res chain seq x y z
N MET A 1 15.84 2.95 9.51
CA MET A 1 15.66 1.54 9.12
C MET A 1 15.79 1.46 7.61
N PRO A 2 16.54 0.49 7.06
CA PRO A 2 16.68 0.29 5.62
C PRO A 2 15.34 -0.10 4.99
N ILE A 3 15.11 0.39 3.78
CA ILE A 3 13.92 0.06 2.98
C ILE A 3 14.09 -1.37 2.47
N ASN A 4 13.08 -2.21 2.64
CA ASN A 4 13.05 -3.55 2.05
C ASN A 4 12.58 -3.47 0.59
N TRP A 5 13.53 -3.34 -0.33
CA TRP A 5 13.26 -3.21 -1.76
C TRP A 5 12.55 -4.43 -2.37
N ILE A 6 12.78 -5.63 -1.81
CA ILE A 6 12.10 -6.86 -2.25
C ILE A 6 10.61 -6.77 -1.94
N ALA A 7 10.26 -6.27 -0.74
CA ALA A 7 8.86 -6.05 -0.38
C ALA A 7 8.20 -4.99 -1.26
N VAL A 8 8.91 -3.90 -1.57
CA VAL A 8 8.42 -2.85 -2.49
C VAL A 8 8.19 -3.44 -3.89
N ALA A 9 9.16 -4.16 -4.45
CA ALA A 9 9.03 -4.76 -5.77
C ALA A 9 7.86 -5.76 -5.85
N ARG A 10 7.70 -6.60 -4.83
CA ARG A 10 6.56 -7.51 -4.71
C ARG A 10 5.24 -6.75 -4.72
N ASP A 11 5.12 -5.70 -3.92
CA ASP A 11 3.87 -4.97 -3.74
C ASP A 11 3.53 -4.14 -4.99
N VAL A 12 4.53 -3.55 -5.66
CA VAL A 12 4.34 -2.95 -7.00
C VAL A 12 3.84 -3.99 -8.00
N SER A 13 4.43 -5.18 -8.02
CA SER A 13 4.01 -6.27 -8.92
C SER A 13 2.59 -6.73 -8.64
N ILE A 14 2.15 -6.78 -7.37
CA ILE A 14 0.77 -7.11 -6.99
C ILE A 14 -0.19 -6.07 -7.56
N VAL A 15 0.08 -4.77 -7.35
CA VAL A 15 -0.80 -3.69 -7.83
C VAL A 15 -0.86 -3.70 -9.36
N VAL A 16 0.29 -3.77 -10.04
CA VAL A 16 0.37 -3.83 -11.52
C VAL A 16 -0.39 -5.05 -12.04
N GLY A 17 -0.16 -6.23 -11.45
CA GLY A 17 -0.82 -7.47 -11.84
C GLY A 17 -2.34 -7.39 -11.71
N LEU A 18 -2.86 -6.87 -10.59
CA LEU A 18 -4.29 -6.68 -10.39
C LEU A 18 -4.90 -5.72 -11.42
N VAL A 19 -4.24 -4.59 -11.67
CA VAL A 19 -4.70 -3.60 -12.64
C VAL A 19 -4.70 -4.18 -14.05
N LEU A 20 -3.65 -4.89 -14.48
CA LEU A 20 -3.57 -5.50 -15.80
C LEU A 20 -4.62 -6.60 -16.00
N VAL A 21 -4.74 -7.52 -15.05
CA VAL A 21 -5.70 -8.63 -15.14
C VAL A 21 -7.13 -8.09 -15.16
N SER A 22 -7.44 -7.12 -14.30
CA SER A 22 -8.78 -6.54 -14.23
C SER A 22 -9.14 -5.75 -15.49
N SER A 23 -8.20 -5.00 -16.05
CA SER A 23 -8.41 -4.25 -17.30
C SER A 23 -8.66 -5.19 -18.47
N PHE A 24 -7.89 -6.27 -18.55
CA PHE A 24 -8.05 -7.28 -19.59
C PHE A 24 -9.41 -7.99 -19.44
N ALA A 25 -9.77 -8.41 -18.21
CA ALA A 25 -11.05 -9.05 -17.94
C ALA A 25 -12.24 -8.12 -18.27
N ALA A 26 -12.17 -6.86 -17.86
CA ALA A 26 -13.20 -5.87 -18.18
C ALA A 26 -13.37 -5.67 -19.69
N ALA A 27 -12.26 -5.57 -20.44
CA ALA A 27 -12.30 -5.43 -21.89
C ALA A 27 -12.96 -6.64 -22.56
N GLN A 28 -12.63 -7.87 -22.14
CA GLN A 28 -13.21 -9.10 -22.68
C GLN A 28 -14.72 -9.19 -22.40
N ILE A 29 -15.15 -8.87 -21.19
CA ILE A 29 -16.57 -8.91 -20.81
C ILE A 29 -17.37 -7.91 -21.65
N ILE A 30 -16.88 -6.69 -21.81
CA ILE A 30 -17.58 -5.65 -22.59
C ILE A 30 -17.68 -6.05 -24.06
N GLN A 31 -16.60 -6.55 -24.66
CA GLN A 31 -16.60 -7.01 -26.04
C GLN A 31 -17.55 -8.20 -26.26
N ALA A 32 -17.60 -9.15 -25.32
CA ALA A 32 -18.50 -10.29 -25.39
C ALA A 32 -19.99 -9.88 -25.34
N GLN A 33 -20.30 -8.74 -24.73
CA GLN A 33 -21.65 -8.17 -24.65
C GLN A 33 -21.98 -7.24 -25.85
N GLY A 34 -21.07 -7.12 -26.82
CA GLY A 34 -21.23 -6.23 -27.98
C GLY A 34 -21.12 -4.75 -27.62
N GLY A 35 -20.57 -4.41 -26.46
CA GLY A 35 -20.35 -3.05 -26.00
C GLY A 35 -19.01 -2.48 -26.45
N GLU A 36 -18.93 -1.15 -26.50
CA GLU A 36 -17.67 -0.45 -26.73
C GLU A 36 -16.89 -0.25 -25.43
N VAL A 37 -15.61 -0.62 -25.46
CA VAL A 37 -14.70 -0.39 -24.34
C VAL A 37 -14.31 1.08 -24.29
N THR A 38 -14.89 1.83 -23.37
CA THR A 38 -14.58 3.24 -23.19
C THR A 38 -13.42 3.44 -22.22
N ALA A 39 -12.65 4.52 -22.41
CA ALA A 39 -11.57 4.91 -21.51
C ALA A 39 -12.05 5.11 -20.06
N LEU A 40 -13.32 5.54 -19.89
CA LEU A 40 -13.93 5.73 -18.57
C LEU A 40 -14.08 4.41 -17.82
N VAL A 41 -14.56 3.35 -18.49
CA VAL A 41 -14.78 2.03 -17.87
C VAL A 41 -13.44 1.43 -17.44
N ILE A 42 -12.43 1.51 -18.32
CA ILE A 42 -11.07 1.05 -17.98
C ILE A 42 -10.50 1.87 -16.83
N GLY A 43 -10.68 3.20 -16.84
CA GLY A 43 -10.21 4.09 -15.79
C GLY A 43 -10.83 3.78 -14.42
N LEU A 44 -12.15 3.56 -14.37
CA LEU A 44 -12.86 3.18 -13.14
C LEU A 44 -12.43 1.79 -12.63
N SER A 45 -12.27 0.82 -13.55
CA SER A 45 -11.75 -0.50 -13.21
C SER A 45 -10.36 -0.41 -12.60
N ASN A 46 -9.46 0.34 -13.24
CA ASN A 46 -8.10 0.55 -12.74
C ASN A 46 -8.08 1.24 -11.38
N PHE A 47 -8.95 2.24 -11.20
CA PHE A 47 -9.08 2.94 -9.92
C PHE A 47 -9.51 1.99 -8.80
N PHE A 48 -10.53 1.19 -9.04
CA PHE A 48 -11.05 0.24 -8.07
C PHE A 48 -9.99 -0.81 -7.70
N TRP A 49 -9.44 -1.50 -8.69
CA TRP A 49 -8.46 -2.57 -8.47
C TRP A 49 -7.10 -2.04 -7.99
N GLY A 50 -6.72 -0.85 -8.40
CA GLY A 50 -5.57 -0.15 -7.84
C GLY A 50 -5.74 0.13 -6.36
N THR A 51 -6.92 0.61 -5.93
CA THR A 51 -7.25 0.83 -4.52
C THR A 51 -7.21 -0.48 -3.72
N VAL A 52 -7.76 -1.58 -4.26
CA VAL A 52 -7.68 -2.92 -3.66
C VAL A 52 -6.21 -3.35 -3.52
N GLY A 53 -5.40 -3.16 -4.55
CA GLY A 53 -3.97 -3.48 -4.53
C GLY A 53 -3.22 -2.71 -3.43
N PHE A 54 -3.47 -1.41 -3.28
CA PHE A 54 -2.90 -0.61 -2.19
C PHE A 54 -3.42 -1.04 -0.81
N THR A 55 -4.68 -1.50 -0.70
CA THR A 55 -5.21 -2.06 0.54
C THR A 55 -4.45 -3.31 0.95
N ILE A 56 -4.26 -4.24 0.01
CA ILE A 56 -3.49 -5.47 0.24
C ILE A 56 -2.05 -5.15 0.64
N SER A 57 -1.37 -4.26 -0.11
CA SER A 57 -0.01 -3.82 0.19
C SER A 57 0.07 -3.17 1.58
N GLY A 58 -0.91 -2.33 1.94
CA GLY A 58 -1.00 -1.73 3.27
C GLY A 58 -1.20 -2.75 4.40
N CYS A 59 -1.96 -3.81 4.17
CA CYS A 59 -2.12 -4.91 5.14
C CYS A 59 -0.82 -5.71 5.33
N LEU A 60 -0.03 -5.88 4.27
CA LEU A 60 1.26 -6.57 4.32
C LEU A 60 2.35 -5.73 4.98
N ALA A 61 2.30 -4.41 4.87
CA ALA A 61 3.25 -3.47 5.47
C ALA A 61 2.92 -3.21 6.94
N ARG A 62 3.48 -3.99 7.88
CA ARG A 62 3.22 -3.87 9.32
C ARG A 62 3.88 -2.67 9.99
N ILE A 63 5.01 -2.21 9.46
CA ILE A 63 5.83 -1.12 10.02
C ILE A 63 5.94 0.00 9.01
N GLN A 64 5.73 1.25 9.44
CA GLN A 64 5.83 2.45 8.59
C GLN A 64 4.99 2.36 7.28
N ARG A 65 3.75 1.89 7.38
CA ARG A 65 2.84 1.65 6.23
C ARG A 65 2.81 2.80 5.23
N PHE A 66 2.65 4.03 5.70
CA PHE A 66 2.56 5.20 4.84
C PHE A 66 3.81 5.42 3.98
N LYS A 67 5.01 5.29 4.59
CA LYS A 67 6.26 5.43 3.85
C LYS A 67 6.42 4.33 2.82
N HIS A 68 6.07 3.09 3.19
CA HIS A 68 6.13 1.95 2.28
C HIS A 68 5.17 2.13 1.10
N LEU A 69 3.90 2.46 1.37
CA LEU A 69 2.89 2.70 0.33
C LEU A 69 3.27 3.87 -0.59
N PHE A 70 3.88 4.92 -0.05
CA PHE A 70 4.36 6.04 -0.85
C PHE A 70 5.46 5.62 -1.84
N ILE A 71 6.39 4.78 -1.39
CA ILE A 71 7.44 4.24 -2.26
C ILE A 71 6.84 3.30 -3.32
N VAL A 72 5.86 2.49 -2.95
CA VAL A 72 5.10 1.65 -3.90
C VAL A 72 4.37 2.51 -4.93
N ALA A 73 3.75 3.62 -4.51
CA ALA A 73 3.07 4.57 -5.40
C ALA A 73 4.04 5.21 -6.41
N ILE A 74 5.23 5.62 -5.95
CA ILE A 74 6.30 6.13 -6.84
C ILE A 74 6.75 5.03 -7.80
N GLY A 75 6.97 3.82 -7.31
CA GLY A 75 7.35 2.67 -8.14
C GLY A 75 6.31 2.38 -9.23
N LEU A 76 5.03 2.37 -8.88
CA LEU A 76 3.93 2.18 -9.82
C LEU A 76 3.89 3.30 -10.88
N TRP A 77 4.07 4.55 -10.46
CA TRP A 77 4.11 5.70 -11.36
C TRP A 77 5.29 5.61 -12.34
N LEU A 78 6.49 5.23 -11.86
CA LEU A 78 7.65 5.02 -12.71
C LEU A 78 7.45 3.86 -13.70
N VAL A 79 6.88 2.74 -13.26
CA VAL A 79 6.55 1.61 -14.15
C VAL A 79 5.56 2.04 -15.23
N SER A 80 4.57 2.88 -14.90
CA SER A 80 3.60 3.38 -15.86
C SER A 80 4.21 4.28 -16.95
N PHE A 81 5.45 4.78 -16.77
CA PHE A 81 6.20 5.51 -17.78
C PHE A 81 6.46 4.67 -19.05
N VAL A 82 6.47 3.36 -18.92
CA VAL A 82 6.57 2.45 -20.08
C VAL A 82 5.46 2.74 -21.11
N ASN A 83 4.24 3.09 -20.65
CA ASN A 83 3.14 3.45 -21.55
C ASN A 83 3.43 4.74 -22.34
N VAL A 84 4.15 5.68 -21.73
CA VAL A 84 4.60 6.90 -22.42
C VAL A 84 5.67 6.58 -23.45
N ALA A 85 6.64 5.74 -23.08
CA ALA A 85 7.71 5.31 -23.96
C ALA A 85 7.20 4.53 -25.17
N MET A 86 6.10 3.79 -25.00
CA MET A 86 5.41 3.08 -26.09
C MET A 86 4.45 3.97 -26.91
N GLY A 87 4.34 5.26 -26.57
CA GLY A 87 3.43 6.19 -27.26
C GLY A 87 1.93 5.95 -26.96
N LEU A 88 1.60 5.14 -25.97
CA LEU A 88 0.21 4.81 -25.62
C LEU A 88 -0.45 5.89 -24.75
N THR A 89 0.34 6.71 -24.07
CA THR A 89 -0.15 7.74 -23.15
C THR A 89 0.66 9.03 -23.33
N PRO A 90 0.01 10.20 -23.48
CA PRO A 90 0.69 11.49 -23.49
C PRO A 90 1.37 11.77 -22.15
N VAL A 91 2.53 12.43 -22.18
CA VAL A 91 3.32 12.80 -20.97
C VAL A 91 2.48 13.57 -19.95
N GLN A 92 1.59 14.46 -20.43
CA GLN A 92 0.71 15.25 -19.55
C GLN A 92 -0.27 14.34 -18.77
N MET A 93 -0.87 13.35 -19.42
CA MET A 93 -1.76 12.38 -18.78
C MET A 93 -1.00 11.49 -17.79
N TRP A 94 0.22 11.10 -18.10
CA TRP A 94 1.08 10.36 -17.20
C TRP A 94 1.43 11.18 -15.95
N ALA A 95 1.79 12.45 -16.12
CA ALA A 95 2.12 13.34 -15.00
C ALA A 95 0.90 13.55 -14.07
N THR A 96 -0.28 13.80 -14.64
CA THR A 96 -1.52 13.96 -13.85
C THR A 96 -1.98 12.64 -13.22
N GLY A 97 -1.66 11.50 -13.82
CA GLY A 97 -1.92 10.16 -13.30
C GLY A 97 -1.30 9.91 -11.92
N PHE A 98 -0.21 10.63 -11.57
CA PHE A 98 0.38 10.55 -10.25
C PHE A 98 -0.58 10.95 -9.13
N LEU A 99 -1.39 12.00 -9.35
CA LEU A 99 -2.41 12.41 -8.38
C LEU A 99 -3.46 11.32 -8.16
N LEU A 100 -3.85 10.63 -9.23
CA LEU A 100 -4.79 9.51 -9.13
C LEU A 100 -4.19 8.34 -8.35
N ILE A 101 -2.92 8.02 -8.57
CA ILE A 101 -2.19 6.99 -7.80
C ILE A 101 -2.11 7.37 -6.32
N LEU A 102 -1.84 8.64 -6.00
CA LEU A 102 -1.85 9.11 -4.61
C LEU A 102 -3.23 9.00 -3.96
N LEU A 103 -4.30 9.28 -4.72
CA LEU A 103 -5.67 9.11 -4.24
C LEU A 103 -5.99 7.63 -3.96
N MET A 104 -5.63 6.71 -4.88
CA MET A 104 -5.75 5.26 -4.67
C MET A 104 -4.95 4.80 -3.45
N MET A 105 -3.73 5.30 -3.29
CA MET A 105 -2.88 5.02 -2.12
C MET A 105 -3.52 5.51 -0.82
N GLY A 106 -4.07 6.73 -0.83
CA GLY A 106 -4.74 7.31 0.34
C GLY A 106 -5.94 6.49 0.77
N LEU A 107 -6.81 6.15 -0.18
CA LEU A 107 -8.00 5.32 0.06
C LEU A 107 -7.63 3.89 0.45
N GLY A 108 -6.78 3.22 -0.32
CA GLY A 108 -6.34 1.85 -0.04
C GLY A 108 -5.54 1.74 1.25
N GLY A 109 -4.62 2.68 1.48
CA GLY A 109 -3.88 2.78 2.74
C GLY A 109 -4.80 3.01 3.93
N GLY A 110 -5.79 3.90 3.82
CA GLY A 110 -6.81 4.14 4.84
C GLY A 110 -7.63 2.89 5.15
N LEU A 111 -8.13 2.20 4.13
CA LEU A 111 -8.86 0.94 4.27
C LEU A 111 -8.02 -0.14 4.97
N SER A 112 -6.71 -0.20 4.71
CA SER A 112 -5.83 -1.18 5.34
C SER A 112 -5.77 -1.08 6.86
N TYR A 113 -6.04 0.10 7.45
CA TYR A 113 -6.11 0.29 8.91
C TYR A 113 -7.38 -0.32 9.52
N LEU A 114 -8.46 -0.46 8.73
CA LEU A 114 -9.68 -1.11 9.19
C LEU A 114 -9.49 -2.64 9.31
N PHE A 115 -8.70 -3.23 8.42
CA PHE A 115 -8.47 -4.68 8.39
C PHE A 115 -7.35 -5.15 9.32
N VAL A 116 -6.31 -4.34 9.49
CA VAL A 116 -5.15 -4.67 10.33
C VAL A 116 -4.83 -3.49 11.24
N PRO A 117 -5.39 -3.44 12.46
CA PRO A 117 -5.10 -2.38 13.41
C PRO A 117 -3.60 -2.37 13.77
N MET A 118 -3.10 -1.18 14.10
CA MET A 118 -1.69 -1.05 14.51
C MET A 118 -1.42 -1.91 15.75
N PRO A 119 -0.26 -2.59 15.81
CA PRO A 119 0.20 -3.17 17.05
C PRO A 119 0.26 -2.06 18.10
N GLN A 120 -0.51 -2.18 19.16
CA GLN A 120 -0.39 -1.24 20.29
C GLN A 120 1.06 -1.29 20.78
N ALA A 121 1.71 -0.13 20.82
CA ALA A 121 3.01 -0.01 21.45
C ALA A 121 2.85 -0.60 22.84
N ARG A 122 3.59 -1.69 23.14
CA ARG A 122 3.63 -2.25 24.49
C ARG A 122 3.95 -1.09 25.42
N GLN A 123 2.99 -0.71 26.24
CA GLN A 123 3.29 0.18 27.37
C GLN A 123 4.47 -0.46 28.11
N PRO A 124 5.55 0.28 28.35
CA PRO A 124 6.62 -0.24 29.18
C PRO A 124 5.96 -0.63 30.49
N THR A 125 5.93 -1.93 30.74
CA THR A 125 5.49 -2.47 32.04
C THR A 125 6.34 -1.77 33.06
N SER A 126 5.72 -0.94 33.88
CA SER A 126 6.38 -0.27 35.03
C SER A 126 6.71 -1.33 36.10
N THR A 127 7.56 -2.28 35.72
CA THR A 127 8.16 -3.25 36.63
C THR A 127 9.40 -2.60 37.23
N GLY A 128 9.16 -1.54 37.95
CA GLY A 128 10.15 -0.78 38.71
C GLY A 128 9.65 -0.50 40.10
N GLN A 129 8.83 -1.39 40.65
CA GLN A 129 8.63 -1.42 42.09
C GLN A 129 9.79 -2.22 42.67
N SER A 130 10.96 -1.56 42.76
CA SER A 130 12.04 -2.00 43.62
C SER A 130 11.48 -2.08 45.03
N ASN A 131 11.15 -3.28 45.48
CA ASN A 131 11.02 -3.53 46.93
C ASN A 131 12.29 -3.01 47.60
N PRO A 132 12.19 -2.10 48.59
CA PRO A 132 13.34 -1.73 49.37
C PRO A 132 13.87 -2.99 50.05
N PRO A 133 15.19 -3.17 50.15
CA PRO A 133 15.75 -4.32 50.84
C PRO A 133 15.27 -4.33 52.31
N ALA A 134 14.57 -5.42 52.65
CA ALA A 134 14.15 -5.67 54.03
C ALA A 134 15.37 -5.57 54.94
N GLY A 135 15.20 -4.77 55.98
CA GLY A 135 16.23 -4.34 56.90
C GLY A 135 17.20 -5.43 57.36
N GLU A 136 18.43 -5.09 57.21
CA GLU A 136 19.56 -5.71 57.86
C GLU A 136 19.43 -5.46 59.36
N SER A 137 18.82 -6.42 60.08
CA SER A 137 18.83 -6.46 61.55
C SER A 137 20.21 -6.83 61.94
N ASN A 138 21.00 -5.84 62.40
CA ASN A 138 22.26 -5.97 63.07
C ASN A 138 22.01 -6.48 64.50
N PRO A 139 22.40 -7.72 64.90
CA PRO A 139 22.47 -8.10 66.26
C PRO A 139 23.84 -7.67 66.86
N LYS A 140 23.83 -6.58 67.58
CA LYS A 140 24.90 -6.35 68.56
C LYS A 140 24.62 -7.27 69.73
N ASN A 141 25.55 -8.18 70.02
CA ASN A 141 26.24 -8.43 71.30
C ASN A 141 27.19 -9.58 71.08
#